data_67edcecfeb3954539c4169be0e666ff0
#
_entry.id   67edcecfeb3954539c4169be0e666ff0
#
_cell.length_a   1.000
_cell.length_b   1.000
_cell.length_c   1.000
_cell.angle_alpha   90.00
_cell.angle_beta   90.00
_cell.angle_gamma   90.00
#
_symmetry.space_group_name_H-M   'P 1'
#
loop_
_entity.id
_entity.type
_entity.pdbx_description
1 polymer ?
#
loop_
_entity_poly.entity_id
_entity_poly.type
_entity_poly.pdbx_seq_one_letter_code
_entity_poly.pdbx_strand_id
1 'polypeptide(L)'
;MPLPRGRDLEVTREQLRVWLSARLPETESLDIQDLRGPKDTGFSSDTLMFKMTSAEGEREMVLRLAPSGDFLVFPEYDVALQFRMMDALAGTPVPAPRMAWLEEDPEPLGSAFYIMDRVEGLVPSDSPPYHAEGWLFELSPEDRARVWNNGLDAMSEVHKLAWDAPQFSFLKPIPTGLTSMEAQLRYWEDFMEWGMERERYSLLNRGLDWLTRNAPAEGPLSICWGDSRLSNQIFRNCEAVAVIDWEMVFIGNPVADLAWYITLDRILTEGVGLDRMPGMPDRDPSIRRWEENLSRSADDYEYYEVFASFRFSVIMARIFLQMKHFEVLPAEADMDISNLSTPILESLLANVS
;
A
#
# COMPACT_ATOMS: atom_id res chain seq x y z
N MET A 1 -2.72 -17.77 -1.45
CA MET A 1 -3.53 -18.69 -0.61
C MET A 1 -4.98 -18.24 -0.64
N PRO A 2 -5.97 -19.08 -0.90
CA PRO A 2 -7.35 -18.63 -0.98
C PRO A 2 -7.86 -18.31 0.43
N LEU A 3 -8.09 -17.05 0.69
CA LEU A 3 -8.98 -16.62 1.76
C LEU A 3 -10.41 -17.08 1.42
N PRO A 4 -11.27 -17.35 2.41
CA PRO A 4 -12.51 -18.09 2.23
C PRO A 4 -13.49 -17.35 1.32
N ARG A 5 -14.05 -18.12 0.39
CA ARG A 5 -15.07 -17.80 -0.59
C ARG A 5 -14.70 -16.66 -1.53
N GLY A 6 -13.89 -17.00 -2.54
CA GLY A 6 -13.79 -16.19 -3.74
C GLY A 6 -15.17 -15.85 -4.29
N ARG A 7 -15.32 -14.62 -4.80
CA ARG A 7 -16.54 -14.20 -5.51
C ARG A 7 -16.83 -15.18 -6.64
N ASP A 8 -18.11 -15.43 -6.90
CA ASP A 8 -18.55 -16.10 -8.12
C ASP A 8 -18.27 -15.14 -9.29
N LEU A 9 -17.25 -15.45 -10.08
CA LEU A 9 -16.81 -14.59 -11.17
C LEU A 9 -17.84 -14.46 -12.28
N GLU A 10 -18.67 -15.48 -12.53
CA GLU A 10 -19.72 -15.40 -13.53
C GLU A 10 -20.85 -14.48 -13.09
N VAL A 11 -21.26 -14.58 -11.82
CA VAL A 11 -22.26 -13.68 -11.22
C VAL A 11 -21.70 -12.25 -11.22
N THR A 12 -20.46 -12.06 -10.79
CA THR A 12 -19.81 -10.75 -10.73
C THR A 12 -19.69 -10.14 -12.14
N ARG A 13 -19.35 -10.93 -13.16
CA ARG A 13 -19.25 -10.49 -14.55
C ARG A 13 -20.59 -9.95 -15.05
N GLU A 14 -21.68 -10.69 -14.82
CA GLU A 14 -23.00 -10.26 -15.26
C GLU A 14 -23.49 -9.01 -14.51
N GLN A 15 -23.30 -8.94 -13.20
CA GLN A 15 -23.60 -7.76 -12.41
C GLN A 15 -22.83 -6.53 -12.89
N LEU A 16 -21.53 -6.69 -13.14
CA LEU A 16 -20.67 -5.62 -13.67
C LEU A 16 -21.12 -5.17 -15.07
N ARG A 17 -21.51 -6.12 -15.95
CA ARG A 17 -22.04 -5.82 -17.26
C ARG A 17 -23.33 -4.99 -17.17
N VAL A 18 -24.26 -5.37 -16.31
CA VAL A 18 -25.52 -4.64 -16.09
C VAL A 18 -25.22 -3.23 -15.55
N TRP A 19 -24.32 -3.12 -14.59
CA TRP A 19 -23.95 -1.84 -14.00
C TRP A 19 -23.29 -0.89 -15.01
N LEU A 20 -22.37 -1.38 -15.85
CA LEU A 20 -21.73 -0.61 -16.91
C LEU A 20 -22.70 -0.23 -18.02
N SER A 21 -23.65 -1.12 -18.37
CA SER A 21 -24.67 -0.84 -19.37
C SER A 21 -25.54 0.38 -19.04
N ALA A 22 -25.76 0.66 -17.77
CA ALA A 22 -26.52 1.83 -17.34
C ALA A 22 -25.71 3.15 -17.42
N ARG A 23 -24.40 3.08 -17.65
CA ARG A 23 -23.47 4.22 -17.63
C ARG A 23 -22.82 4.52 -18.97
N LEU A 24 -22.89 3.60 -19.91
CA LEU A 24 -22.37 3.78 -21.25
C LEU A 24 -23.48 4.14 -22.23
N PRO A 25 -23.25 5.08 -23.18
CA PRO A 25 -24.30 5.55 -24.09
C PRO A 25 -24.77 4.50 -25.10
N GLU A 26 -23.93 3.53 -25.44
CA GLU A 26 -24.21 2.48 -26.41
C GLU A 26 -23.96 1.09 -25.78
N THR A 27 -25.04 0.44 -25.38
CA THR A 27 -24.99 -0.84 -24.62
C THR A 27 -25.01 -2.09 -25.50
N GLU A 28 -25.43 -1.99 -26.76
CA GLU A 28 -25.60 -3.16 -27.66
C GLU A 28 -24.28 -3.90 -27.96
N SER A 29 -23.14 -3.22 -27.78
CA SER A 29 -21.80 -3.80 -28.01
C SER A 29 -21.00 -4.05 -26.75
N LEU A 30 -21.60 -3.84 -25.56
CA LEU A 30 -20.87 -4.03 -24.30
C LEU A 30 -20.69 -5.52 -24.00
N ASP A 31 -19.43 -5.94 -23.94
CA ASP A 31 -19.03 -7.28 -23.49
C ASP A 31 -17.91 -7.21 -22.47
N ILE A 32 -17.93 -8.12 -21.49
CA ILE A 32 -16.92 -8.27 -20.45
C ILE A 32 -16.33 -9.67 -20.54
N GLN A 33 -15.06 -9.72 -20.84
CA GLN A 33 -14.30 -10.95 -21.04
C GLN A 33 -13.15 -11.05 -20.03
N ASP A 34 -12.63 -12.27 -19.85
CA ASP A 34 -11.43 -12.56 -19.07
C ASP A 34 -11.46 -12.02 -17.62
N LEU A 35 -12.64 -11.98 -16.99
CA LEU A 35 -12.72 -11.59 -15.59
C LEU A 35 -11.98 -12.62 -14.72
N ARG A 36 -10.89 -12.17 -14.09
CA ARG A 36 -10.02 -13.02 -13.28
C ARG A 36 -9.39 -12.25 -12.14
N GLY A 37 -9.07 -12.96 -11.05
CA GLY A 37 -8.19 -12.43 -9.98
C GLY A 37 -6.74 -12.32 -10.46
N PRO A 38 -5.89 -11.54 -9.77
CA PRO A 38 -4.46 -11.54 -9.99
C PRO A 38 -3.87 -12.91 -9.64
N LYS A 39 -2.73 -13.25 -10.25
CA LYS A 39 -2.02 -14.51 -9.94
C LYS A 39 -1.42 -14.49 -8.53
N ASP A 40 -1.03 -13.30 -8.07
CA ASP A 40 -0.41 -13.05 -6.76
C ASP A 40 -1.24 -11.96 -6.05
N THR A 41 -1.99 -12.33 -5.01
CA THR A 41 -2.95 -11.43 -4.34
C THR A 41 -2.35 -10.72 -3.15
N GLY A 42 -2.59 -9.40 -3.06
CA GLY A 42 -2.48 -8.64 -1.79
C GLY A 42 -3.63 -9.01 -0.82
N PHE A 43 -3.45 -8.74 0.47
CA PHE A 43 -4.40 -9.13 1.53
C PHE A 43 -5.53 -8.11 1.78
N SER A 44 -5.44 -6.91 1.20
CA SER A 44 -6.28 -5.78 1.62
C SER A 44 -7.56 -5.57 0.84
N SER A 45 -7.63 -6.00 -0.44
CA SER A 45 -8.84 -5.78 -1.26
C SER A 45 -9.00 -6.80 -2.38
N ASP A 46 -10.26 -7.02 -2.79
CA ASP A 46 -10.57 -7.86 -3.95
C ASP A 46 -10.20 -7.12 -5.24
N THR A 47 -9.19 -7.61 -5.94
CA THR A 47 -8.76 -7.06 -7.24
C THR A 47 -9.11 -8.03 -8.35
N LEU A 48 -9.85 -7.56 -9.36
CA LEU A 48 -10.17 -8.34 -10.54
C LEU A 48 -9.71 -7.59 -11.80
N MET A 49 -9.21 -8.33 -12.76
CA MET A 49 -8.85 -7.82 -14.09
C MET A 49 -9.86 -8.30 -15.10
N PHE A 50 -10.22 -7.46 -16.07
CA PHE A 50 -11.13 -7.84 -17.14
C PHE A 50 -10.85 -7.04 -18.42
N LYS A 51 -11.34 -7.57 -19.54
CA LYS A 51 -11.35 -6.89 -20.82
C LYS A 51 -12.76 -6.39 -21.10
N MET A 52 -12.90 -5.10 -21.35
CA MET A 52 -14.13 -4.47 -21.73
C MET A 52 -14.11 -4.17 -23.24
N THR A 53 -15.11 -4.64 -23.96
CA THR A 53 -15.38 -4.25 -25.36
C THR A 53 -16.61 -3.36 -25.38
N SER A 54 -16.53 -2.22 -26.05
CA SER A 54 -17.65 -1.27 -26.22
C SER A 54 -17.59 -0.65 -27.62
N ALA A 55 -18.52 0.26 -27.94
CA ALA A 55 -18.47 1.04 -29.17
C ALA A 55 -17.18 1.88 -29.33
N GLU A 56 -16.54 2.26 -28.21
CA GLU A 56 -15.27 2.98 -28.21
C GLU A 56 -14.04 2.09 -28.43
N GLY A 57 -14.22 0.77 -28.49
CA GLY A 57 -13.16 -0.22 -28.68
C GLY A 57 -12.93 -1.10 -27.46
N GLU A 58 -11.76 -1.74 -27.43
CA GLU A 58 -11.36 -2.64 -26.36
C GLU A 58 -10.46 -1.93 -25.35
N ARG A 59 -10.72 -2.18 -24.04
CA ARG A 59 -9.88 -1.68 -22.93
C ARG A 59 -9.63 -2.80 -21.93
N GLU A 60 -8.39 -2.89 -21.44
CA GLU A 60 -8.07 -3.71 -20.27
C GLU A 60 -8.26 -2.90 -18.99
N MET A 61 -9.03 -3.43 -18.07
CA MET A 61 -9.50 -2.75 -16.88
C MET A 61 -9.15 -3.51 -15.60
N VAL A 62 -9.08 -2.79 -14.52
CA VAL A 62 -8.96 -3.33 -13.15
C VAL A 62 -10.15 -2.86 -12.34
N LEU A 63 -10.82 -3.79 -11.68
CA LEU A 63 -11.89 -3.58 -10.71
C LEU A 63 -11.32 -3.83 -9.32
N ARG A 64 -11.37 -2.83 -8.45
CA ARG A 64 -11.01 -2.93 -7.02
C ARG A 64 -12.26 -2.80 -6.17
N LEU A 65 -12.55 -3.83 -5.38
CA LEU A 65 -13.70 -3.84 -4.47
C LEU A 65 -13.21 -3.75 -3.02
N ALA A 66 -13.98 -3.06 -2.19
CA ALA A 66 -13.78 -3.14 -0.75
C ALA A 66 -13.94 -4.60 -0.30
N PRO A 67 -13.04 -5.11 0.56
CA PRO A 67 -13.16 -6.47 1.06
C PRO A 67 -14.47 -6.63 1.84
N SER A 68 -15.07 -7.80 1.74
CA SER A 68 -16.26 -8.17 2.48
C SER A 68 -15.97 -9.42 3.32
N GLY A 69 -16.49 -9.49 4.53
CA GLY A 69 -16.31 -10.66 5.39
C GLY A 69 -16.32 -10.33 6.88
N ASP A 70 -16.25 -11.37 7.69
CA ASP A 70 -16.41 -11.28 9.14
C ASP A 70 -15.13 -10.83 9.87
N PHE A 71 -13.98 -10.81 9.17
CA PHE A 71 -12.71 -10.40 9.74
C PHE A 71 -11.93 -9.53 8.75
N LEU A 72 -11.80 -8.26 9.07
CA LEU A 72 -11.08 -7.28 8.28
C LEU A 72 -9.66 -7.03 8.85
N VAL A 73 -8.69 -6.73 7.98
CA VAL A 73 -7.33 -6.34 8.39
C VAL A 73 -7.33 -4.89 8.86
N PHE A 74 -8.00 -4.00 8.14
CA PHE A 74 -8.14 -2.59 8.48
C PHE A 74 -9.54 -2.29 9.02
N PRO A 75 -9.71 -1.31 9.92
CA PRO A 75 -11.01 -0.93 10.45
C PRO A 75 -11.92 -0.30 9.39
N GLU A 76 -11.36 0.30 8.36
CA GLU A 76 -12.06 1.01 7.29
C GLU A 76 -11.37 0.73 5.95
N TYR A 77 -12.15 0.55 4.87
CA TYR A 77 -11.66 0.43 3.49
C TYR A 77 -12.35 1.49 2.63
N ASP A 78 -11.71 2.65 2.53
CA ASP A 78 -12.22 3.78 1.76
C ASP A 78 -11.77 3.69 0.29
N VAL A 79 -12.56 2.98 -0.53
CA VAL A 79 -12.28 2.87 -1.97
C VAL A 79 -12.46 4.21 -2.70
N ALA A 80 -13.30 5.11 -2.16
CA ALA A 80 -13.49 6.44 -2.72
C ALA A 80 -12.26 7.32 -2.50
N LEU A 81 -11.60 7.21 -1.35
CA LEU A 81 -10.32 7.87 -1.07
C LEU A 81 -9.25 7.44 -2.09
N GLN A 82 -9.09 6.13 -2.30
CA GLN A 82 -8.13 5.58 -3.27
C GLN A 82 -8.42 6.06 -4.69
N PHE A 83 -9.69 6.02 -5.11
CA PHE A 83 -10.12 6.52 -6.42
C PHE A 83 -9.78 8.01 -6.59
N ARG A 84 -10.24 8.85 -5.65
CA ARG A 84 -10.05 10.31 -5.68
C ARG A 84 -8.58 10.68 -5.65
N MET A 85 -7.76 9.94 -4.90
CA MET A 85 -6.32 10.18 -4.87
C MET A 85 -5.67 9.94 -6.24
N MET A 86 -5.90 8.78 -6.85
CA MET A 86 -5.35 8.48 -8.18
C MET A 86 -5.90 9.40 -9.27
N ASP A 87 -7.18 9.77 -9.21
CA ASP A 87 -7.79 10.73 -10.15
C ASP A 87 -7.16 12.13 -10.02
N ALA A 88 -6.90 12.57 -8.79
CA ALA A 88 -6.25 13.87 -8.53
C ALA A 88 -4.78 13.91 -8.98
N LEU A 89 -4.14 12.76 -9.19
CA LEU A 89 -2.78 12.68 -9.76
C LEU A 89 -2.76 12.90 -11.27
N ALA A 90 -3.91 12.88 -11.96
CA ALA A 90 -3.97 13.09 -13.39
C ALA A 90 -3.41 14.48 -13.77
N GLY A 91 -2.43 14.48 -14.67
CA GLY A 91 -1.74 15.71 -15.09
C GLY A 91 -0.62 16.19 -14.15
N THR A 92 -0.33 15.47 -13.08
CA THR A 92 0.86 15.67 -12.25
C THR A 92 2.04 14.82 -12.76
N PRO A 93 3.28 15.05 -12.27
CA PRO A 93 4.42 14.19 -12.59
C PRO A 93 4.32 12.77 -12.00
N VAL A 94 3.45 12.53 -11.03
CA VAL A 94 3.28 11.21 -10.40
C VAL A 94 2.56 10.27 -11.36
N PRO A 95 3.16 9.15 -11.78
CA PRO A 95 2.50 8.22 -12.66
C PRO A 95 1.38 7.48 -11.91
N ALA A 96 0.17 7.47 -12.46
CA ALA A 96 -0.98 6.80 -11.87
C ALA A 96 -1.87 6.17 -12.96
N PRO A 97 -2.64 5.12 -12.64
CA PRO A 97 -3.65 4.59 -13.55
C PRO A 97 -4.70 5.66 -13.88
N ARG A 98 -5.23 5.63 -15.09
CA ARG A 98 -6.39 6.47 -15.43
C ARG A 98 -7.63 5.89 -14.73
N MET A 99 -8.28 6.71 -13.95
CA MET A 99 -9.52 6.36 -13.26
C MET A 99 -10.69 6.41 -14.23
N ALA A 100 -11.64 5.47 -14.08
CA ALA A 100 -12.78 5.35 -14.98
C ALA A 100 -14.11 5.57 -14.23
N TRP A 101 -14.39 4.78 -13.19
CA TRP A 101 -15.64 4.85 -12.45
C TRP A 101 -15.45 4.53 -10.97
N LEU A 102 -16.23 5.21 -10.15
CA LEU A 102 -16.40 4.96 -8.71
C LEU A 102 -17.86 4.58 -8.43
N GLU A 103 -18.07 3.58 -7.59
CA GLU A 103 -19.37 3.22 -7.02
C GLU A 103 -19.24 3.04 -5.51
N GLU A 104 -19.87 3.94 -4.77
CA GLU A 104 -19.86 3.92 -3.30
C GLU A 104 -21.03 3.08 -2.74
N ASP A 105 -22.07 2.83 -3.55
CA ASP A 105 -23.18 1.94 -3.16
C ASP A 105 -22.73 0.46 -3.29
N PRO A 106 -22.82 -0.34 -2.24
CA PRO A 106 -22.47 -1.75 -2.30
C PRO A 106 -23.49 -2.61 -3.08
N GLU A 107 -24.71 -2.12 -3.35
CA GLU A 107 -25.78 -2.92 -3.96
C GLU A 107 -25.38 -3.60 -5.28
N PRO A 108 -24.72 -2.94 -6.24
CA PRO A 108 -24.46 -3.53 -7.55
C PRO A 108 -23.58 -4.78 -7.53
N LEU A 109 -22.52 -4.79 -6.70
CA LEU A 109 -21.53 -5.87 -6.65
C LEU A 109 -21.32 -6.45 -5.24
N GLY A 110 -22.17 -6.07 -4.27
CA GLY A 110 -22.05 -6.49 -2.87
C GLY A 110 -20.96 -5.78 -2.06
N SER A 111 -20.27 -4.81 -2.65
CA SER A 111 -19.25 -3.95 -2.01
C SER A 111 -19.10 -2.67 -2.83
N ALA A 112 -18.70 -1.57 -2.17
CA ALA A 112 -18.21 -0.38 -2.88
C ALA A 112 -16.99 -0.73 -3.71
N PHE A 113 -16.81 -0.08 -4.87
CA PHE A 113 -15.71 -0.41 -5.78
C PHE A 113 -15.32 0.77 -6.67
N TYR A 114 -14.16 0.63 -7.30
CA TYR A 114 -13.77 1.49 -8.42
C TYR A 114 -13.19 0.69 -9.58
N ILE A 115 -13.21 1.31 -10.75
CA ILE A 115 -12.65 0.77 -11.98
C ILE A 115 -11.62 1.76 -12.52
N MET A 116 -10.48 1.22 -12.94
CA MET A 116 -9.38 1.98 -13.56
C MET A 116 -8.85 1.27 -14.80
N ASP A 117 -8.15 1.97 -15.67
CA ASP A 117 -7.42 1.35 -16.77
C ASP A 117 -6.31 0.47 -16.21
N ARG A 118 -6.11 -0.69 -16.80
CA ARG A 118 -4.96 -1.54 -16.50
C ARG A 118 -3.69 -0.89 -17.03
N VAL A 119 -2.74 -0.65 -16.15
CA VAL A 119 -1.39 -0.23 -16.55
C VAL A 119 -0.56 -1.46 -16.88
N GLU A 120 0.01 -1.47 -18.09
CA GLU A 120 0.88 -2.54 -18.52
C GLU A 120 2.27 -2.42 -17.89
N GLY A 121 2.75 -3.51 -17.30
CA GLY A 121 4.05 -3.55 -16.61
C GLY A 121 4.15 -4.70 -15.62
N LEU A 122 5.22 -4.70 -14.84
CA LEU A 122 5.55 -5.72 -13.86
C LEU A 122 5.57 -5.10 -12.46
N VAL A 123 5.08 -5.85 -11.49
CA VAL A 123 5.11 -5.49 -10.07
C VAL A 123 6.11 -6.40 -9.35
N PRO A 124 7.03 -5.88 -8.53
CA PRO A 124 7.87 -6.72 -7.66
C PRO A 124 7.02 -7.47 -6.65
N SER A 125 7.26 -8.79 -6.49
CA SER A 125 6.47 -9.62 -5.57
C SER A 125 6.99 -9.53 -4.13
N ASP A 126 6.07 -9.51 -3.16
CA ASP A 126 6.43 -9.65 -1.74
C ASP A 126 6.38 -11.12 -1.28
N SER A 127 5.66 -11.98 -2.03
CA SER A 127 5.47 -13.39 -1.65
C SER A 127 5.43 -14.30 -2.90
N PRO A 128 6.52 -15.01 -3.19
CA PRO A 128 7.83 -14.92 -2.53
C PRO A 128 8.47 -13.54 -2.70
N PRO A 129 9.36 -13.12 -1.77
CA PRO A 129 10.02 -11.84 -1.87
C PRO A 129 10.82 -11.69 -3.16
N TYR A 130 10.80 -10.51 -3.75
CA TYR A 130 11.55 -10.20 -4.98
C TYR A 130 13.08 -10.34 -4.83
N HIS A 131 13.58 -10.51 -3.60
CA HIS A 131 14.98 -10.86 -3.32
C HIS A 131 15.27 -12.36 -3.49
N ALA A 132 14.24 -13.21 -3.59
CA ALA A 132 14.39 -14.65 -3.75
C ALA A 132 14.19 -15.12 -5.19
N GLU A 133 13.20 -14.55 -5.89
CA GLU A 133 12.84 -14.95 -7.24
C GLU A 133 12.01 -13.87 -7.98
N GLY A 134 11.72 -14.12 -9.24
CA GLY A 134 10.88 -13.27 -10.07
C GLY A 134 11.70 -12.32 -10.96
N TRP A 135 10.97 -11.52 -11.75
CA TRP A 135 11.58 -10.69 -12.79
C TRP A 135 12.65 -9.72 -12.28
N LEU A 136 12.47 -9.13 -11.10
CA LEU A 136 13.43 -8.21 -10.51
C LEU A 136 14.72 -8.95 -10.09
N PHE A 137 14.58 -10.18 -9.57
CA PHE A 137 15.71 -11.05 -9.23
C PHE A 137 16.53 -11.44 -10.46
N GLU A 138 15.92 -11.56 -11.62
CA GLU A 138 16.58 -11.95 -12.87
C GLU A 138 17.32 -10.79 -13.58
N LEU A 139 17.09 -9.54 -13.15
CA LEU A 139 17.76 -8.38 -13.74
C LEU A 139 19.25 -8.33 -13.38
N SER A 140 20.01 -7.55 -14.18
CA SER A 140 21.39 -7.18 -13.83
C SER A 140 21.42 -6.29 -12.58
N PRO A 141 22.55 -6.24 -11.83
CA PRO A 141 22.70 -5.33 -10.70
C PRO A 141 22.42 -3.85 -11.06
N GLU A 142 22.81 -3.43 -12.25
CA GLU A 142 22.58 -2.08 -12.76
C GLU A 142 21.09 -1.79 -12.98
N ASP A 143 20.36 -2.75 -13.53
CA ASP A 143 18.92 -2.60 -13.76
C ASP A 143 18.11 -2.69 -12.47
N ARG A 144 18.55 -3.50 -11.49
CA ARG A 144 17.98 -3.50 -10.13
C ARG A 144 18.12 -2.12 -9.48
N ALA A 145 19.32 -1.51 -9.58
CA ALA A 145 19.53 -0.15 -9.08
C ALA A 145 18.62 0.87 -9.77
N ARG A 146 18.39 0.72 -11.09
CA ARG A 146 17.47 1.59 -11.84
C ARG A 146 16.03 1.44 -11.35
N VAL A 147 15.54 0.22 -11.17
CA VAL A 147 14.18 -0.03 -10.65
C VAL A 147 14.02 0.60 -9.28
N TRP A 148 14.95 0.36 -8.34
CA TRP A 148 14.92 0.94 -7.01
C TRP A 148 14.89 2.48 -7.04
N ASN A 149 15.83 3.06 -7.78
CA ASN A 149 15.98 4.52 -7.88
C ASN A 149 14.76 5.17 -8.53
N ASN A 150 14.22 4.59 -9.62
CA ASN A 150 13.05 5.13 -10.30
C ASN A 150 11.77 5.00 -9.46
N GLY A 151 11.68 3.96 -8.63
CA GLY A 151 10.61 3.85 -7.63
C GLY A 151 10.71 4.92 -6.54
N LEU A 152 11.91 5.17 -6.05
CA LEU A 152 12.18 6.23 -5.08
C LEU A 152 11.91 7.63 -5.67
N ASP A 153 12.25 7.83 -6.95
CA ASP A 153 11.98 9.09 -7.65
C ASP A 153 10.47 9.32 -7.81
N ALA A 154 9.71 8.29 -8.20
CA ALA A 154 8.26 8.38 -8.29
C ALA A 154 7.61 8.72 -6.94
N MET A 155 8.09 8.15 -5.84
CA MET A 155 7.67 8.54 -4.48
C MET A 155 8.06 10.00 -4.18
N SER A 156 9.25 10.44 -4.58
CA SER A 156 9.69 11.83 -4.40
C SER A 156 8.79 12.82 -5.13
N GLU A 157 8.26 12.46 -6.31
CA GLU A 157 7.28 13.31 -7.02
C GLU A 157 5.96 13.44 -6.23
N VAL A 158 5.52 12.40 -5.50
CA VAL A 158 4.38 12.52 -4.58
C VAL A 158 4.65 13.58 -3.52
N HIS A 159 5.84 13.58 -2.93
CA HIS A 159 6.22 14.51 -1.87
C HIS A 159 6.38 15.97 -2.32
N LYS A 160 6.52 16.21 -3.63
CA LYS A 160 6.56 17.55 -4.23
C LYS A 160 5.18 18.15 -4.47
N LEU A 161 4.12 17.35 -4.37
CA LEU A 161 2.75 17.85 -4.57
C LEU A 161 2.38 18.85 -3.46
N ALA A 162 1.71 19.91 -3.83
CA ALA A 162 1.13 20.85 -2.87
C ALA A 162 -0.06 20.18 -2.17
N TRP A 163 0.16 19.68 -0.97
CA TRP A 163 -0.83 18.90 -0.20
C TRP A 163 -2.11 19.69 0.11
N ASP A 164 -2.03 21.01 0.17
CA ASP A 164 -3.12 21.94 0.42
C ASP A 164 -3.81 22.45 -0.87
N ALA A 165 -3.41 21.90 -2.04
CA ALA A 165 -4.06 22.25 -3.30
C ALA A 165 -5.54 21.77 -3.31
N PRO A 166 -6.45 22.51 -3.97
CA PRO A 166 -7.88 22.19 -3.95
C PRO A 166 -8.23 20.77 -4.39
N GLN A 167 -7.45 20.19 -5.29
CA GLN A 167 -7.65 18.84 -5.80
C GLN A 167 -7.43 17.75 -4.73
N PHE A 168 -6.75 18.06 -3.63
CA PHE A 168 -6.50 17.14 -2.50
C PHE A 168 -7.35 17.46 -1.26
N SER A 169 -8.33 18.36 -1.38
CA SER A 169 -9.20 18.78 -0.26
C SER A 169 -10.05 17.67 0.36
N PHE A 170 -10.12 16.50 -0.27
CA PHE A 170 -10.77 15.31 0.26
C PHE A 170 -9.91 14.54 1.27
N LEU A 171 -8.59 14.81 1.33
CA LEU A 171 -7.72 14.19 2.32
C LEU A 171 -8.12 14.62 3.74
N LYS A 172 -8.16 13.64 4.66
CA LYS A 172 -8.51 13.91 6.06
C LYS A 172 -7.53 14.94 6.64
N PRO A 173 -8.01 16.07 7.17
CA PRO A 173 -7.12 17.08 7.76
C PRO A 173 -6.53 16.56 9.05
N ILE A 174 -5.35 17.08 9.42
CA ILE A 174 -4.76 16.84 10.74
C ILE A 174 -5.74 17.41 11.80
N PRO A 175 -6.15 16.62 12.81
CA PRO A 175 -7.06 17.08 13.85
C PRO A 175 -6.52 18.31 14.58
N THR A 176 -7.39 19.28 14.87
CA THR A 176 -7.01 20.52 15.55
C THR A 176 -6.32 20.23 16.88
N GLY A 177 -5.15 20.82 17.10
CA GLY A 177 -4.37 20.69 18.32
C GLY A 177 -3.43 19.49 18.37
N LEU A 178 -3.34 18.72 17.28
CA LEU A 178 -2.35 17.65 17.12
C LEU A 178 -1.34 18.02 16.03
N THR A 179 -0.13 17.50 16.15
CA THR A 179 0.79 17.37 15.03
C THR A 179 0.37 16.22 14.10
N SER A 180 0.91 16.16 12.90
CA SER A 180 0.66 15.07 11.96
C SER A 180 1.08 13.70 12.55
N MET A 181 2.20 13.68 13.27
CA MET A 181 2.69 12.46 13.91
C MET A 181 1.80 12.03 15.07
N GLU A 182 1.36 12.95 15.93
CA GLU A 182 0.42 12.63 17.02
C GLU A 182 -0.91 12.08 16.47
N ALA A 183 -1.39 12.61 15.35
CA ALA A 183 -2.58 12.09 14.68
C ALA A 183 -2.35 10.65 14.17
N GLN A 184 -1.19 10.37 13.60
CA GLN A 184 -0.82 9.02 13.15
C GLN A 184 -0.67 8.05 14.33
N LEU A 185 -0.01 8.44 15.42
CA LEU A 185 0.13 7.58 16.60
C LEU A 185 -1.23 7.24 17.22
N ARG A 186 -2.13 8.22 17.30
CA ARG A 186 -3.50 7.98 17.76
C ARG A 186 -4.25 7.00 16.85
N TYR A 187 -4.15 7.17 15.53
CA TYR A 187 -4.76 6.23 14.58
C TYR A 187 -4.27 4.79 14.80
N TRP A 188 -2.97 4.59 14.98
CA TRP A 188 -2.41 3.26 15.20
C TRP A 188 -2.70 2.70 16.60
N GLU A 189 -2.83 3.54 17.61
CA GLU A 189 -3.32 3.14 18.92
C GLU A 189 -4.77 2.65 18.84
N ASP A 190 -5.66 3.45 18.22
CA ASP A 190 -7.07 3.08 18.00
C ASP A 190 -7.18 1.80 17.15
N PHE A 191 -6.29 1.61 16.16
CA PHE A 191 -6.21 0.39 15.36
C PHE A 191 -5.89 -0.84 16.22
N MET A 192 -4.90 -0.73 17.11
CA MET A 192 -4.55 -1.82 18.02
C MET A 192 -5.69 -2.13 19.00
N GLU A 193 -6.37 -1.11 19.51
CA GLU A 193 -7.54 -1.31 20.39
C GLU A 193 -8.72 -1.97 19.68
N TRP A 194 -8.97 -1.59 18.43
CA TRP A 194 -10.01 -2.19 17.61
C TRP A 194 -9.68 -3.63 17.20
N GLY A 195 -8.45 -3.89 16.82
CA GLY A 195 -8.08 -5.07 16.04
C GLY A 195 -7.45 -6.21 16.83
N MET A 196 -7.00 -5.98 18.09
CA MET A 196 -6.22 -6.97 18.83
C MET A 196 -6.34 -6.84 20.35
N GLU A 197 -5.99 -7.91 21.06
CA GLU A 197 -5.89 -7.92 22.54
C GLU A 197 -4.53 -7.33 22.95
N ARG A 198 -4.45 -6.02 23.15
CA ARG A 198 -3.20 -5.24 23.34
C ARG A 198 -2.24 -5.85 24.36
N GLU A 199 -2.75 -6.45 25.44
CA GLU A 199 -1.95 -7.04 26.51
C GLU A 199 -1.01 -8.16 26.02
N ARG A 200 -1.36 -8.80 24.92
CA ARG A 200 -0.55 -9.87 24.31
C ARG A 200 0.66 -9.33 23.54
N TYR A 201 0.66 -8.05 23.14
CA TYR A 201 1.63 -7.48 22.19
C TYR A 201 2.62 -6.52 22.87
N SER A 202 3.43 -7.06 23.82
CA SER A 202 4.37 -6.27 24.62
C SER A 202 5.37 -5.47 23.78
N LEU A 203 5.85 -6.03 22.65
CA LEU A 203 6.77 -5.34 21.74
C LEU A 203 6.09 -4.15 21.07
N LEU A 204 4.87 -4.32 20.56
CA LEU A 204 4.12 -3.25 19.92
C LEU A 204 3.78 -2.14 20.92
N ASN A 205 3.37 -2.48 22.14
CA ASN A 205 3.14 -1.50 23.20
C ASN A 205 4.40 -0.71 23.53
N ARG A 206 5.57 -1.36 23.67
CA ARG A 206 6.86 -0.66 23.85
C ARG A 206 7.19 0.26 22.68
N GLY A 207 6.92 -0.19 21.45
CA GLY A 207 7.10 0.62 20.24
C GLY A 207 6.25 1.87 20.27
N LEU A 208 4.95 1.74 20.53
CA LEU A 208 4.02 2.86 20.62
C LEU A 208 4.42 3.84 21.75
N ASP A 209 4.77 3.32 22.92
CA ASP A 209 5.24 4.10 24.06
C ASP A 209 6.51 4.90 23.75
N TRP A 210 7.46 4.28 23.04
CA TRP A 210 8.70 4.96 22.64
C TRP A 210 8.40 6.05 21.61
N LEU A 211 7.62 5.75 20.59
CA LEU A 211 7.22 6.70 19.54
C LEU A 211 6.47 7.90 20.12
N THR A 212 5.56 7.66 21.06
CA THR A 212 4.81 8.75 21.72
C THR A 212 5.71 9.68 22.53
N ARG A 213 6.70 9.13 23.26
CA ARG A 213 7.61 9.96 24.09
C ARG A 213 8.66 10.71 23.27
N ASN A 214 9.00 10.23 22.09
CA ASN A 214 10.08 10.78 21.29
C ASN A 214 9.58 11.42 19.98
N ALA A 215 8.27 11.68 19.86
CA ALA A 215 7.69 12.29 18.67
C ALA A 215 8.42 13.60 18.32
N PRO A 216 8.93 13.74 17.08
CA PRO A 216 9.60 14.95 16.65
C PRO A 216 8.62 16.14 16.59
N ALA A 217 9.17 17.35 16.60
CA ALA A 217 8.38 18.53 16.30
C ALA A 217 7.79 18.44 14.89
N GLU A 218 6.67 19.16 14.65
CA GLU A 218 6.06 19.18 13.32
C GLU A 218 7.05 19.70 12.28
N GLY A 219 7.33 18.85 11.31
CA GLY A 219 8.17 19.16 10.16
C GLY A 219 7.35 19.71 8.98
N PRO A 220 7.99 19.94 7.83
CA PRO A 220 7.29 20.30 6.61
C PRO A 220 6.32 19.18 6.18
N LEU A 221 5.05 19.56 5.95
CA LEU A 221 4.00 18.63 5.55
C LEU A 221 4.05 18.34 4.05
N SER A 222 3.64 17.12 3.70
CA SER A 222 3.43 16.63 2.35
C SER A 222 2.28 15.64 2.31
N ILE A 223 1.87 15.25 1.11
CA ILE A 223 1.11 14.01 0.94
C ILE A 223 2.08 12.86 1.15
N CYS A 224 1.80 12.02 2.15
CA CYS A 224 2.47 10.74 2.32
C CYS A 224 1.62 9.66 1.67
N TRP A 225 2.23 8.86 0.80
CA TRP A 225 1.55 7.75 0.14
C TRP A 225 1.08 6.68 1.14
N GLY A 226 1.85 6.48 2.21
CA GLY A 226 1.49 5.65 3.36
C GLY A 226 1.94 4.20 3.23
N ASP A 227 1.71 3.52 2.10
CA ASP A 227 2.27 2.20 1.80
C ASP A 227 3.29 2.27 0.65
N SER A 228 4.25 3.16 0.82
CA SER A 228 5.31 3.46 -0.14
C SER A 228 6.34 2.32 -0.23
N ARG A 229 6.13 1.39 -1.16
CA ARG A 229 7.01 0.24 -1.38
C ARG A 229 7.05 -0.19 -2.85
N LEU A 230 8.09 -0.92 -3.24
CA LEU A 230 8.28 -1.38 -4.62
C LEU A 230 7.10 -2.19 -5.16
N SER A 231 6.51 -3.05 -4.35
CA SER A 231 5.37 -3.89 -4.73
C SER A 231 4.05 -3.14 -4.94
N ASN A 232 4.01 -1.85 -4.61
CA ASN A 232 2.90 -0.95 -4.93
C ASN A 232 3.21 -0.01 -6.10
N GLN A 233 4.22 -0.38 -6.91
CA GLN A 233 4.59 0.32 -8.14
C GLN A 233 4.58 -0.64 -9.33
N ILE A 234 4.16 -0.14 -10.48
CA ILE A 234 4.20 -0.89 -11.75
C ILE A 234 5.39 -0.37 -12.55
N PHE A 235 6.25 -1.30 -13.00
CA PHE A 235 7.45 -0.98 -13.74
C PHE A 235 7.37 -1.47 -15.19
N ARG A 236 7.87 -0.65 -16.12
CA ARG A 236 8.08 -1.01 -17.51
C ARG A 236 9.43 -0.48 -17.97
N ASN A 237 10.31 -1.35 -18.47
CA ASN A 237 11.69 -1.00 -18.83
C ASN A 237 12.47 -0.32 -17.68
N CYS A 238 12.29 -0.81 -16.47
CA CYS A 238 12.83 -0.27 -15.21
C CYS A 238 12.30 1.10 -14.79
N GLU A 239 11.36 1.71 -15.52
CA GLU A 239 10.71 2.97 -15.15
C GLU A 239 9.41 2.70 -14.36
N ALA A 240 9.17 3.42 -13.27
CA ALA A 240 7.91 3.40 -12.56
C ALA A 240 6.82 4.08 -13.40
N VAL A 241 5.85 3.31 -13.88
CA VAL A 241 4.77 3.78 -14.77
C VAL A 241 3.43 3.90 -14.06
N ALA A 242 3.32 3.43 -12.84
CA ALA A 242 2.18 3.72 -11.95
C ALA A 242 2.56 3.53 -10.48
N VAL A 243 2.02 4.40 -9.64
CA VAL A 243 1.99 4.31 -8.18
C VAL A 243 0.55 3.99 -7.78
N ILE A 244 0.36 2.91 -7.05
CA ILE A 244 -0.96 2.36 -6.70
C ILE A 244 -1.06 2.10 -5.19
N ASP A 245 -2.24 1.69 -4.73
CA ASP A 245 -2.52 1.32 -3.34
C ASP A 245 -2.38 2.49 -2.35
N TRP A 246 -3.33 3.41 -2.43
CA TRP A 246 -3.40 4.64 -1.64
C TRP A 246 -4.28 4.51 -0.39
N GLU A 247 -4.51 3.29 0.10
CA GLU A 247 -5.40 3.06 1.24
C GLU A 247 -4.89 3.66 2.56
N MET A 248 -3.57 3.87 2.66
CA MET A 248 -2.90 4.42 3.85
C MET A 248 -2.45 5.87 3.67
N VAL A 249 -2.95 6.59 2.66
CA VAL A 249 -2.55 7.98 2.38
C VAL A 249 -2.89 8.92 3.55
N PHE A 250 -1.97 9.82 3.87
CA PHE A 250 -2.17 10.82 4.91
C PHE A 250 -1.36 12.10 4.64
N ILE A 251 -1.67 13.19 5.36
CA ILE A 251 -0.88 14.41 5.36
C ILE A 251 0.12 14.34 6.52
N GLY A 252 1.43 14.44 6.25
CA GLY A 252 2.45 14.35 7.28
C GLY A 252 3.86 14.64 6.77
N ASN A 253 4.86 14.33 7.60
CA ASN A 253 6.26 14.44 7.20
C ASN A 253 6.63 13.30 6.24
N PRO A 254 7.08 13.59 5.00
CA PRO A 254 7.35 12.57 3.97
C PRO A 254 8.56 11.68 4.28
N VAL A 255 9.35 11.97 5.30
CA VAL A 255 10.36 11.04 5.83
C VAL A 255 9.72 9.72 6.29
N ALA A 256 8.43 9.75 6.66
CA ALA A 256 7.67 8.55 7.01
C ALA A 256 7.57 7.55 5.83
N ASP A 257 7.37 8.05 4.61
CA ASP A 257 7.34 7.20 3.41
C ASP A 257 8.74 6.72 3.01
N LEU A 258 9.76 7.57 3.11
CA LEU A 258 11.14 7.19 2.86
C LEU A 258 11.57 6.05 3.80
N ALA A 259 11.28 6.19 5.08
CA ALA A 259 11.58 5.17 6.07
C ALA A 259 10.79 3.88 5.81
N TRP A 260 9.51 3.98 5.43
CA TRP A 260 8.69 2.83 5.06
C TRP A 260 9.29 2.09 3.86
N TYR A 261 9.65 2.81 2.79
CA TYR A 261 10.23 2.23 1.57
C TYR A 261 11.49 1.40 1.86
N ILE A 262 12.40 1.94 2.67
CA ILE A 262 13.66 1.29 3.01
C ILE A 262 13.46 0.16 4.04
N THR A 263 12.63 0.39 5.05
CA THR A 263 12.40 -0.60 6.13
C THR A 263 11.67 -1.84 5.61
N LEU A 264 10.70 -1.69 4.70
CA LEU A 264 10.02 -2.86 4.14
C LEU A 264 10.96 -3.73 3.29
N ASP A 265 11.84 -3.13 2.50
CA ASP A 265 12.88 -3.88 1.80
C ASP A 265 13.79 -4.67 2.77
N ARG A 266 14.16 -4.04 3.89
CA ARG A 266 14.92 -4.69 4.95
C ARG A 266 14.14 -5.85 5.60
N ILE A 267 12.84 -5.70 5.83
CA ILE A 267 11.99 -6.76 6.38
C ILE A 267 11.87 -7.94 5.38
N LEU A 268 11.78 -7.65 4.08
CA LEU A 268 11.71 -8.66 3.02
C LEU A 268 13.06 -9.35 2.74
N THR A 269 14.13 -8.93 3.39
CA THR A 269 15.45 -9.56 3.37
C THR A 269 15.81 -10.13 4.74
N GLU A 270 16.28 -9.30 5.67
CA GLU A 270 16.72 -9.72 7.00
C GLU A 270 15.60 -10.44 7.78
N GLY A 271 14.35 -9.94 7.69
CA GLY A 271 13.21 -10.52 8.40
C GLY A 271 12.84 -11.93 7.95
N VAL A 272 13.24 -12.33 6.75
CA VAL A 272 13.02 -13.68 6.20
C VAL A 272 14.32 -14.47 6.00
N GLY A 273 15.45 -13.93 6.45
CA GLY A 273 16.77 -14.60 6.39
C GLY A 273 17.35 -14.67 4.97
N LEU A 274 17.04 -13.72 4.12
CA LEU A 274 17.59 -13.57 2.78
C LEU A 274 18.68 -12.48 2.74
N ASP A 275 19.65 -12.67 1.88
CA ASP A 275 20.60 -11.63 1.54
C ASP A 275 19.96 -10.60 0.59
N ARG A 276 20.32 -9.34 0.77
CA ARG A 276 19.91 -8.28 -0.14
C ARG A 276 20.59 -8.46 -1.50
N MET A 277 19.83 -8.34 -2.58
CA MET A 277 20.36 -8.53 -3.93
C MET A 277 21.46 -7.51 -4.27
N PRO A 278 22.59 -7.95 -4.90
CA PRO A 278 23.57 -7.03 -5.45
C PRO A 278 22.94 -6.02 -6.41
N GLY A 279 23.35 -4.76 -6.29
CA GLY A 279 22.86 -3.66 -7.11
C GLY A 279 21.72 -2.86 -6.50
N MET A 280 20.97 -3.41 -5.54
CA MET A 280 19.97 -2.63 -4.81
C MET A 280 20.68 -1.61 -3.90
N PRO A 281 20.40 -0.28 -4.03
CA PRO A 281 21.02 0.73 -3.19
C PRO A 281 20.68 0.54 -1.71
N ASP A 282 21.66 0.69 -0.84
CA ASP A 282 21.50 0.62 0.60
C ASP A 282 20.73 1.84 1.17
N ARG A 283 20.52 1.82 2.49
CA ARG A 283 19.84 2.88 3.26
C ARG A 283 20.41 4.27 2.95
N ASP A 284 21.70 4.49 3.18
CA ASP A 284 22.31 5.83 3.06
C ASP A 284 22.31 6.38 1.63
N PRO A 285 22.64 5.62 0.56
CA PRO A 285 22.44 6.06 -0.81
C PRO A 285 20.99 6.40 -1.14
N SER A 286 20.02 5.66 -0.62
CA SER A 286 18.60 5.91 -0.83
C SER A 286 18.13 7.20 -0.15
N ILE A 287 18.58 7.45 1.08
CA ILE A 287 18.31 8.70 1.81
C ILE A 287 18.89 9.89 1.04
N ARG A 288 20.18 9.82 0.64
CA ARG A 288 20.81 10.91 -0.12
C ARG A 288 20.09 11.22 -1.42
N ARG A 289 19.67 10.20 -2.18
CA ARG A 289 18.91 10.40 -3.42
C ARG A 289 17.59 11.12 -3.17
N TRP A 290 16.85 10.73 -2.13
CA TRP A 290 15.62 11.38 -1.75
C TRP A 290 15.85 12.84 -1.32
N GLU A 291 16.88 13.11 -0.52
CA GLU A 291 17.28 14.45 -0.12
C GLU A 291 17.63 15.35 -1.31
N GLU A 292 18.38 14.81 -2.28
CA GLU A 292 18.70 15.48 -3.55
C GLU A 292 17.44 15.79 -4.36
N ASN A 293 16.53 14.80 -4.50
CA ASN A 293 15.28 14.96 -5.24
C ASN A 293 14.39 16.07 -4.67
N LEU A 294 14.37 16.23 -3.35
CA LEU A 294 13.52 17.19 -2.66
C LEU A 294 14.26 18.46 -2.23
N SER A 295 15.58 18.52 -2.37
CA SER A 295 16.46 19.61 -1.87
C SER A 295 16.18 19.88 -0.39
N ARG A 296 16.06 18.82 0.43
CA ARG A 296 15.78 18.87 1.87
C ARG A 296 16.39 17.68 2.60
N SER A 297 16.67 17.86 3.89
CA SER A 297 17.18 16.81 4.77
C SER A 297 16.09 15.84 5.20
N ALA A 298 16.46 14.57 5.39
CA ALA A 298 15.64 13.53 6.01
C ALA A 298 15.81 13.55 7.54
N ASP A 299 15.49 14.71 8.16
CA ASP A 299 15.61 14.89 9.60
C ASP A 299 14.76 13.84 10.34
N ASP A 300 15.26 13.41 11.50
CA ASP A 300 14.60 12.42 12.37
C ASP A 300 14.37 11.05 11.70
N TYR A 301 15.14 10.68 10.67
CA TYR A 301 14.97 9.43 9.93
C TYR A 301 14.90 8.20 10.84
N GLU A 302 15.74 8.10 11.87
CA GLU A 302 15.76 6.99 12.83
C GLU A 302 14.44 6.84 13.58
N TYR A 303 13.77 7.95 13.89
CA TYR A 303 12.43 7.94 14.48
C TYR A 303 11.41 7.32 13.51
N TYR A 304 11.45 7.75 12.25
CA TYR A 304 10.54 7.25 11.21
C TYR A 304 10.83 5.80 10.82
N GLU A 305 12.05 5.32 10.95
CA GLU A 305 12.40 3.91 10.77
C GLU A 305 11.73 3.03 11.84
N VAL A 306 11.74 3.47 13.10
CA VAL A 306 10.99 2.81 14.19
C VAL A 306 9.49 2.86 13.91
N PHE A 307 8.97 4.01 13.46
CA PHE A 307 7.55 4.19 13.13
C PHE A 307 7.12 3.26 11.99
N ALA A 308 7.91 3.15 10.92
CA ALA A 308 7.65 2.25 9.80
C ALA A 308 7.61 0.78 10.25
N SER A 309 8.61 0.36 11.02
CA SER A 309 8.68 -1.02 11.53
C SER A 309 7.54 -1.34 12.49
N PHE A 310 7.16 -0.39 13.36
CA PHE A 310 6.02 -0.53 14.26
C PHE A 310 4.70 -0.71 13.48
N ARG A 311 4.40 0.20 12.53
CA ARG A 311 3.19 0.13 11.71
C ARG A 311 3.07 -1.20 10.98
N PHE A 312 4.15 -1.63 10.33
CA PHE A 312 4.15 -2.89 9.60
C PHE A 312 3.96 -4.08 10.53
N SER A 313 4.55 -4.06 11.73
CA SER A 313 4.36 -5.11 12.74
C SER A 313 2.90 -5.18 13.23
N VAL A 314 2.21 -4.05 13.39
CA VAL A 314 0.78 -3.99 13.72
C VAL A 314 -0.06 -4.62 12.61
N ILE A 315 0.21 -4.25 11.35
CA ILE A 315 -0.50 -4.80 10.18
C ILE A 315 -0.27 -6.32 10.09
N MET A 316 0.96 -6.78 10.20
CA MET A 316 1.29 -8.21 10.14
C MET A 316 0.63 -9.00 11.26
N ALA A 317 0.60 -8.48 12.49
CA ALA A 317 -0.12 -9.11 13.58
C ALA A 317 -1.60 -9.31 13.22
N ARG A 318 -2.24 -8.29 12.63
CA ARG A 318 -3.65 -8.37 12.22
C ARG A 318 -3.87 -9.34 11.06
N ILE A 319 -2.96 -9.40 10.08
CA ILE A 319 -3.00 -10.39 8.99
C ILE A 319 -2.91 -11.83 9.56
N PHE A 320 -2.00 -12.09 10.48
CA PHE A 320 -1.89 -13.41 11.09
C PHE A 320 -3.10 -13.78 11.97
N LEU A 321 -3.72 -12.81 12.65
CA LEU A 321 -5.00 -13.02 13.33
C LEU A 321 -6.11 -13.38 12.34
N GLN A 322 -6.16 -12.73 11.17
CA GLN A 322 -7.09 -13.08 10.11
C GLN A 322 -6.84 -14.51 9.59
N MET A 323 -5.58 -14.90 9.39
CA MET A 323 -5.24 -16.25 8.97
C MET A 323 -5.65 -17.31 10.00
N LYS A 324 -5.58 -17.01 11.30
CA LYS A 324 -6.09 -17.87 12.35
C LYS A 324 -7.62 -17.95 12.34
N HIS A 325 -8.29 -16.80 12.19
CA HIS A 325 -9.74 -16.73 12.12
C HIS A 325 -10.31 -17.62 10.99
N PHE A 326 -9.64 -17.63 9.85
CA PHE A 326 -10.03 -18.44 8.70
C PHE A 326 -9.37 -19.85 8.68
N GLU A 327 -8.81 -20.30 9.79
CA GLU A 327 -8.20 -21.63 9.94
C GLU A 327 -7.07 -21.93 8.93
N VAL A 328 -6.46 -20.89 8.35
CA VAL A 328 -5.27 -21.00 7.49
C VAL A 328 -4.04 -21.29 8.35
N LEU A 329 -4.02 -20.78 9.57
CA LEU A 329 -3.04 -21.07 10.60
C LEU A 329 -3.73 -21.70 11.83
N PRO A 330 -3.03 -22.60 12.57
CA PRO A 330 -3.53 -23.08 13.85
C PRO A 330 -3.78 -21.92 14.84
N ALA A 331 -4.80 -22.05 15.68
CA ALA A 331 -5.16 -21.03 16.66
C ALA A 331 -4.02 -20.74 17.66
N GLU A 332 -3.22 -21.78 17.99
CA GLU A 332 -2.07 -21.71 18.88
C GLU A 332 -0.77 -21.17 18.23
N ALA A 333 -0.75 -20.93 16.92
CA ALA A 333 0.41 -20.32 16.26
C ALA A 333 0.68 -18.93 16.87
N ASP A 334 1.93 -18.54 17.02
CA ASP A 334 2.35 -17.27 17.62
C ASP A 334 2.81 -16.22 16.59
N MET A 335 2.57 -16.49 15.31
CA MET A 335 2.99 -15.61 14.19
C MET A 335 2.36 -14.22 14.25
N ASP A 336 1.25 -14.04 14.94
CA ASP A 336 0.68 -12.72 15.23
C ASP A 336 1.55 -11.93 16.22
N ILE A 337 2.33 -12.60 17.07
CA ILE A 337 3.23 -11.99 18.06
C ILE A 337 4.68 -11.98 17.56
N SER A 338 5.12 -13.05 16.90
CA SER A 338 6.50 -13.23 16.43
C SER A 338 6.50 -13.56 14.94
N ASN A 339 6.86 -12.60 14.10
CA ASN A 339 6.86 -12.71 12.65
C ASN A 339 8.07 -12.01 12.03
N LEU A 340 8.11 -11.92 10.69
CA LEU A 340 9.24 -11.37 9.94
C LEU A 340 9.60 -9.91 10.30
N SER A 341 8.68 -9.13 10.84
CA SER A 341 8.92 -7.71 11.18
C SER A 341 9.37 -7.49 12.61
N THR A 342 8.99 -8.39 13.54
CA THR A 342 9.23 -8.19 14.98
C THR A 342 10.72 -8.16 15.37
N PRO A 343 11.65 -8.96 14.78
CA PRO A 343 13.07 -8.83 15.08
C PRO A 343 13.66 -7.48 14.65
N ILE A 344 13.16 -6.91 13.56
CA ILE A 344 13.60 -5.59 13.07
C ILE A 344 13.15 -4.51 14.05
N LEU A 345 11.88 -4.50 14.46
CA LEU A 345 11.37 -3.55 15.45
C LEU A 345 12.12 -3.64 16.79
N GLU A 346 12.37 -4.88 17.25
CA GLU A 346 13.10 -5.09 18.50
C GLU A 346 14.53 -4.57 18.45
N SER A 347 15.23 -4.82 17.33
CA SER A 347 16.59 -4.30 17.08
C SER A 347 16.60 -2.76 17.03
N LEU A 348 15.64 -2.14 16.34
CA LEU A 348 15.56 -0.68 16.25
C LEU A 348 15.32 -0.06 17.63
N LEU A 349 14.37 -0.59 18.40
CA LEU A 349 14.11 -0.09 19.77
C LEU A 349 15.31 -0.27 20.70
N ALA A 350 16.09 -1.34 20.56
CA ALA A 350 17.30 -1.55 21.36
C ALA A 350 18.41 -0.52 21.04
N ASN A 351 18.47 -0.04 19.81
CA ASN A 351 19.48 0.93 19.36
C ASN A 351 19.17 2.39 19.76
N VAL A 352 17.91 2.70 20.07
CA VAL A 352 17.45 4.05 20.42
C VAL A 352 17.01 4.20 21.87
N SER A 353 17.20 3.14 22.69
CA SER A 353 16.79 3.10 24.12
C SER A 353 17.86 3.64 25.06
#